data_82b0ae9cdb319ad4698f1440f6ce2964
#
_entry.id   82b0ae9cdb319ad4698f1440f6ce2964
#
_cell.length_a   1.000
_cell.length_b   1.000
_cell.length_c   1.000
_cell.angle_alpha   90.00
_cell.angle_beta   90.00
_cell.angle_gamma   90.00
#
_symmetry.space_group_name_H-M   'P 1'
#
loop_
_entity.id
_entity.type
_entity.pdbx_description
1 polymer ?
#
loop_
_entity_poly.entity_id
_entity_poly.type
_entity_poly.pdbx_seq_one_letter_code
_entity_poly.pdbx_strand_id
1 'polypeptide(L)'
;PLLSLVASNDARPWDVDYDATTDRAFVALTNGTVAVFDEVTRKLMSGMTTITGEDRLITPAIGGAPITAPTNIHGIDYDPQSDSLVISDVGSAASATDGKLYVIPAAGMANGLAEMSVMIAGPNSMLGNPVDLMLSNGHVYVAEKSNNVIMRFDNILNSASGDIAADYSMSYTAPESVVVVPVD
;
A
#
# COMPACT_ATOMS: atom_id res chain seq x y z
N PRO A 1 16.78 15.02 14.25
CA PRO A 1 17.59 14.61 13.11
C PRO A 1 16.68 14.21 11.94
N LEU A 2 17.18 14.37 10.72
CA LEU A 2 16.51 13.98 9.49
C LEU A 2 17.17 12.71 8.96
N LEU A 3 16.37 11.71 8.56
CA LEU A 3 16.84 10.49 7.91
C LEU A 3 16.25 10.42 6.50
N SER A 4 17.09 10.16 5.51
CA SER A 4 16.68 9.90 4.13
C SER A 4 16.74 8.41 3.84
N LEU A 5 15.67 7.84 3.29
CA LEU A 5 15.61 6.48 2.75
C LEU A 5 15.74 6.56 1.23
N VAL A 6 16.69 5.84 0.66
CA VAL A 6 16.96 5.86 -0.79
C VAL A 6 16.92 4.43 -1.31
N ALA A 7 15.89 4.08 -2.07
CA ALA A 7 15.79 2.78 -2.72
C ALA A 7 16.86 2.59 -3.80
N SER A 8 17.26 1.35 -4.06
CA SER A 8 18.34 1.00 -4.98
C SER A 8 17.99 1.14 -6.46
N ASN A 9 16.69 1.31 -6.76
CA ASN A 9 16.20 1.48 -8.13
C ASN A 9 15.75 2.92 -8.38
N ASP A 10 15.57 3.30 -9.65
CA ASP A 10 15.16 4.65 -10.05
C ASP A 10 13.64 4.89 -9.93
N ALA A 11 12.90 3.98 -9.28
CA ALA A 11 11.48 4.13 -9.06
C ALA A 11 11.18 5.28 -8.08
N ARG A 12 10.10 5.99 -8.33
CA ARG A 12 9.69 7.09 -7.46
C ARG A 12 8.99 6.54 -6.23
N PRO A 13 9.37 6.94 -5.01
CA PRO A 13 8.57 6.69 -3.83
C PRO A 13 7.29 7.53 -3.91
N TRP A 14 6.18 6.95 -3.47
CA TRP A 14 4.90 7.64 -3.39
C TRP A 14 4.43 7.80 -1.96
N ASP A 15 4.43 6.72 -1.22
CA ASP A 15 3.96 6.68 0.15
C ASP A 15 4.88 5.83 1.03
N VAL A 16 4.79 6.02 2.34
CA VAL A 16 5.59 5.30 3.33
C VAL A 16 4.77 5.01 4.57
N ASP A 17 4.80 3.76 5.00
CA ASP A 17 4.33 3.37 6.31
C ASP A 17 5.50 2.93 7.20
N TYR A 18 5.47 3.35 8.46
CA TYR A 18 6.49 3.03 9.45
C TYR A 18 5.89 2.34 10.67
N ASP A 19 6.21 1.06 10.82
CA ASP A 19 5.88 0.31 12.02
C ASP A 19 6.95 0.46 13.11
N ALA A 20 6.59 1.16 14.16
CA ALA A 20 7.47 1.40 15.30
C ALA A 20 7.72 0.13 16.14
N THR A 21 6.87 -0.90 16.07
CA THR A 21 7.02 -2.13 16.87
C THR A 21 8.12 -3.03 16.30
N THR A 22 8.29 -3.04 14.99
CA THR A 22 9.34 -3.79 14.29
C THR A 22 10.49 -2.91 13.81
N ASP A 23 10.42 -1.59 14.02
CA ASP A 23 11.39 -0.58 13.56
C ASP A 23 11.63 -0.66 12.05
N ARG A 24 10.56 -0.71 11.27
CA ARG A 24 10.56 -0.97 9.84
C ARG A 24 9.75 0.06 9.06
N ALA A 25 10.29 0.47 7.90
CA ALA A 25 9.56 1.29 6.95
C ALA A 25 9.28 0.50 5.66
N PHE A 26 8.04 0.58 5.18
CA PHE A 26 7.59 0.09 3.89
C PHE A 26 7.38 1.30 2.98
N VAL A 27 7.95 1.29 1.78
CA VAL A 27 7.88 2.41 0.84
C VAL A 27 7.25 1.93 -0.46
N ALA A 28 6.10 2.49 -0.80
CA ALA A 28 5.42 2.24 -2.07
C ALA A 28 6.21 2.86 -3.22
N LEU A 29 6.49 2.07 -4.25
CA LEU A 29 7.24 2.51 -5.43
C LEU A 29 6.36 2.44 -6.69
N THR A 30 6.42 3.48 -7.52
CA THR A 30 5.60 3.62 -8.73
C THR A 30 5.89 2.58 -9.83
N ASN A 31 6.92 1.76 -9.66
CA ASN A 31 7.23 0.65 -10.57
C ASN A 31 6.54 -0.67 -10.22
N GLY A 32 5.63 -0.66 -9.24
CA GLY A 32 4.89 -1.85 -8.81
C GLY A 32 5.57 -2.69 -7.73
N THR A 33 6.60 -2.16 -7.05
CA THR A 33 7.30 -2.84 -5.95
C THR A 33 7.20 -2.07 -4.64
N VAL A 34 7.54 -2.70 -3.52
CA VAL A 34 7.64 -2.07 -2.21
C VAL A 34 9.06 -2.27 -1.67
N ALA A 35 9.75 -1.16 -1.40
CA ALA A 35 11.05 -1.20 -0.73
C ALA A 35 10.86 -1.27 0.79
N VAL A 36 11.63 -2.13 1.47
CA VAL A 36 11.57 -2.31 2.91
C VAL A 36 12.90 -1.95 3.53
N PHE A 37 12.86 -1.08 4.54
CA PHE A 37 14.03 -0.66 5.31
C PHE A 37 13.85 -1.12 6.76
N ASP A 38 14.72 -1.99 7.23
CA ASP A 38 14.73 -2.50 8.59
C ASP A 38 15.59 -1.63 9.52
N GLU A 39 15.27 -1.62 10.81
CA GLU A 39 16.04 -0.95 11.86
C GLU A 39 16.25 0.56 11.61
N VAL A 40 15.24 1.22 11.09
CA VAL A 40 15.27 2.62 10.66
C VAL A 40 15.66 3.56 11.81
N THR A 41 14.97 3.45 12.96
CA THR A 41 15.25 4.27 14.15
C THR A 41 16.61 3.91 14.75
N ARG A 42 16.97 2.63 14.78
CA ARG A 42 18.28 2.19 15.26
C ARG A 42 19.42 2.77 14.41
N LYS A 43 19.29 2.75 13.09
CA LYS A 43 20.26 3.35 12.15
C LYS A 43 20.34 4.87 12.36
N LEU A 44 19.20 5.56 12.52
CA LEU A 44 19.16 6.98 12.82
C LEU A 44 19.86 7.32 14.15
N MET A 45 19.59 6.56 15.21
CA MET A 45 20.22 6.74 16.53
C MET A 45 21.74 6.46 16.52
N SER A 46 22.23 5.65 15.59
CA SER A 46 23.67 5.43 15.39
C SER A 46 24.37 6.62 14.69
N GLY A 47 23.63 7.65 14.31
CA GLY A 47 24.14 8.83 13.65
C GLY A 47 24.05 8.80 12.12
N MET A 48 23.42 7.76 11.53
CA MET A 48 23.16 7.75 10.10
C MET A 48 22.14 8.82 9.74
N THR A 49 22.36 9.50 8.62
CA THR A 49 21.43 10.50 8.06
C THR A 49 20.86 10.06 6.72
N THR A 50 21.40 8.98 6.14
CA THR A 50 20.91 8.40 4.89
C THR A 50 21.10 6.89 4.96
N ILE A 51 20.06 6.15 4.59
CA ILE A 51 20.12 4.71 4.33
C ILE A 51 19.96 4.53 2.83
N THR A 52 21.00 4.00 2.18
CA THR A 52 21.02 3.77 0.73
C THR A 52 20.87 2.28 0.46
N GLY A 53 19.92 1.94 -0.39
CA GLY A 53 19.52 0.56 -0.68
C GLY A 53 18.56 0.02 0.39
N GLU A 54 17.47 -0.56 -0.08
CA GLU A 54 16.52 -1.28 0.75
C GLU A 54 17.14 -2.58 1.29
N ASP A 55 16.74 -3.00 2.48
CA ASP A 55 17.12 -4.29 3.04
C ASP A 55 16.41 -5.43 2.30
N ARG A 56 15.19 -5.18 1.81
CA ARG A 56 14.37 -6.12 1.05
C ARG A 56 13.52 -5.39 0.00
N LEU A 57 13.17 -6.08 -1.08
CA LEU A 57 12.27 -5.60 -2.12
C LEU A 57 11.11 -6.59 -2.28
N ILE A 58 9.90 -6.17 -1.99
CA ILE A 58 8.69 -6.97 -2.20
C ILE A 58 8.16 -6.71 -3.60
N THR A 59 7.93 -7.78 -4.34
CA THR A 59 7.27 -7.75 -5.65
C THR A 59 5.93 -8.47 -5.52
N PRO A 60 4.81 -7.76 -5.52
CA PRO A 60 3.48 -8.38 -5.46
C PRO A 60 3.29 -9.36 -6.60
N ALA A 61 2.73 -10.54 -6.30
CA ALA A 61 2.62 -11.65 -7.23
C ALA A 61 1.26 -12.34 -7.19
N ILE A 62 0.87 -12.93 -8.32
CA ILE A 62 -0.31 -13.80 -8.46
C ILE A 62 0.13 -15.06 -9.18
N GLY A 63 -0.08 -16.22 -8.55
CA GLY A 63 0.25 -17.53 -9.14
C GLY A 63 1.73 -17.68 -9.47
N GLY A 64 2.62 -17.11 -8.65
CA GLY A 64 4.07 -17.16 -8.82
C GLY A 64 4.63 -16.17 -9.84
N ALA A 65 3.83 -15.27 -10.40
CA ALA A 65 4.27 -14.27 -11.36
C ALA A 65 4.04 -12.84 -10.83
N PRO A 66 4.95 -11.89 -11.09
CA PRO A 66 4.72 -10.48 -10.75
C PRO A 66 3.42 -9.96 -11.32
N ILE A 67 2.79 -8.99 -10.64
CA ILE A 67 1.68 -8.23 -11.23
C ILE A 67 2.13 -7.56 -12.52
N THR A 68 1.23 -7.49 -13.51
CA THR A 68 1.55 -6.98 -14.84
C THR A 68 1.18 -5.51 -14.99
N ALA A 69 1.97 -4.79 -15.78
CA ALA A 69 1.70 -3.40 -16.11
C ALA A 69 0.34 -3.22 -16.84
N PRO A 70 -0.35 -2.09 -16.66
CA PRO A 70 0.12 -0.94 -15.89
C PRO A 70 0.06 -1.18 -14.37
N THR A 71 1.14 -0.88 -13.67
CA THR A 71 1.23 -0.91 -12.20
C THR A 71 1.82 0.41 -11.71
N ASN A 72 1.25 0.96 -10.65
CA ASN A 72 1.69 2.21 -10.05
C ASN A 72 1.22 2.22 -8.59
N ILE A 73 2.03 1.65 -7.69
CA ILE A 73 1.65 1.54 -6.27
C ILE A 73 1.74 2.92 -5.64
N HIS A 74 0.66 3.32 -4.97
CA HIS A 74 0.52 4.58 -4.27
C HIS A 74 0.36 4.38 -2.77
N GLY A 75 -0.85 4.14 -2.27
CA GLY A 75 -1.10 3.98 -0.84
C GLY A 75 -0.57 2.67 -0.27
N ILE A 76 -0.10 2.70 0.97
CA ILE A 76 0.50 1.58 1.67
C ILE A 76 0.19 1.65 3.16
N ASP A 77 -0.15 0.53 3.78
CA ASP A 77 -0.31 0.41 5.24
C ASP A 77 -0.02 -1.03 5.68
N TYR A 78 0.75 -1.18 6.75
CA TYR A 78 1.16 -2.46 7.31
C TYR A 78 0.53 -2.70 8.67
N ASP A 79 -0.15 -3.84 8.83
CA ASP A 79 -0.67 -4.29 10.12
C ASP A 79 0.30 -5.30 10.76
N PRO A 80 1.03 -4.92 11.81
CA PRO A 80 1.95 -5.82 12.48
C PRO A 80 1.25 -6.95 13.25
N GLN A 81 -0.05 -6.83 13.55
CA GLN A 81 -0.79 -7.87 14.28
C GLN A 81 -1.11 -9.06 13.37
N SER A 82 -1.50 -8.81 12.13
CA SER A 82 -1.77 -9.85 11.12
C SER A 82 -0.56 -10.14 10.24
N ASP A 83 0.53 -9.39 10.37
CA ASP A 83 1.69 -9.43 9.47
C ASP A 83 1.28 -9.25 7.99
N SER A 84 0.36 -8.32 7.74
CA SER A 84 -0.21 -8.10 6.42
C SER A 84 0.05 -6.69 5.93
N LEU A 85 0.42 -6.56 4.67
CA LEU A 85 0.58 -5.29 3.97
C LEU A 85 -0.59 -5.08 3.02
N VAL A 86 -1.26 -3.93 3.13
CA VAL A 86 -2.28 -3.50 2.17
C VAL A 86 -1.70 -2.42 1.28
N ILE A 87 -1.86 -2.56 -0.02
CA ILE A 87 -1.37 -1.58 -1.01
C ILE A 87 -2.46 -1.25 -2.02
N SER A 88 -2.44 -0.01 -2.50
CA SER A 88 -3.24 0.41 -3.64
C SER A 88 -2.39 0.55 -4.89
N ASP A 89 -2.94 0.10 -6.01
CA ASP A 89 -2.34 0.22 -7.34
C ASP A 89 -3.26 1.09 -8.20
N VAL A 90 -2.75 2.23 -8.62
CA VAL A 90 -3.48 3.18 -9.48
C VAL A 90 -3.60 2.64 -10.91
N GLY A 91 -2.74 1.68 -11.29
CA GLY A 91 -2.68 1.24 -12.68
C GLY A 91 -2.28 2.39 -13.62
N SER A 92 -3.14 2.69 -14.58
CA SER A 92 -3.00 3.87 -15.43
C SER A 92 -3.77 5.05 -14.85
N ALA A 93 -3.08 6.11 -14.48
CA ALA A 93 -3.72 7.34 -13.95
C ALA A 93 -4.72 8.00 -14.94
N ALA A 94 -4.75 7.56 -16.19
CA ALA A 94 -5.72 8.01 -17.19
C ALA A 94 -7.01 7.16 -17.21
N SER A 95 -7.05 6.03 -16.49
CA SER A 95 -8.19 5.15 -16.37
C SER A 95 -8.94 5.41 -15.05
N ALA A 96 -10.26 5.30 -15.08
CA ALA A 96 -11.10 5.40 -13.89
C ALA A 96 -11.61 4.03 -13.40
N THR A 97 -11.04 2.91 -13.90
CA THR A 97 -11.58 1.57 -13.66
C THR A 97 -10.52 0.47 -13.55
N ASP A 98 -9.24 0.78 -13.58
CA ASP A 98 -8.15 -0.21 -13.51
C ASP A 98 -7.34 -0.18 -12.20
N GLY A 99 -7.77 0.65 -11.26
CA GLY A 99 -7.23 0.64 -9.90
C GLY A 99 -7.51 -0.66 -9.16
N LYS A 100 -6.66 -0.98 -8.20
CA LYS A 100 -6.74 -2.24 -7.44
C LYS A 100 -6.31 -2.04 -6.00
N LEU A 101 -6.78 -2.92 -5.13
CA LEU A 101 -6.25 -3.13 -3.79
C LEU A 101 -5.68 -4.54 -3.69
N TYR A 102 -4.56 -4.67 -2.99
CA TYR A 102 -3.91 -5.95 -2.73
C TYR A 102 -3.65 -6.13 -1.24
N VAL A 103 -3.78 -7.36 -0.77
CA VAL A 103 -3.32 -7.78 0.56
C VAL A 103 -2.19 -8.79 0.40
N ILE A 104 -1.04 -8.50 0.98
CA ILE A 104 0.14 -9.37 0.99
C ILE A 104 0.33 -9.89 2.43
N PRO A 105 0.06 -11.17 2.70
CA PRO A 105 0.31 -11.76 4.01
C PRO A 105 1.79 -12.04 4.23
N ALA A 106 2.19 -12.20 5.50
CA ALA A 106 3.57 -12.45 5.91
C ALA A 106 4.58 -11.43 5.34
N ALA A 107 4.13 -10.16 5.22
CA ALA A 107 4.88 -9.09 4.59
C ALA A 107 6.12 -8.68 5.39
N GLY A 108 6.09 -8.87 6.69
CA GLY A 108 7.17 -8.50 7.60
C GLY A 108 8.52 -9.11 7.25
N MET A 109 8.54 -10.28 6.64
CA MET A 109 9.78 -10.95 6.20
C MET A 109 9.84 -11.21 4.70
N ALA A 110 8.86 -10.72 3.94
CA ALA A 110 8.80 -10.92 2.50
C ALA A 110 10.00 -10.27 1.78
N ASN A 111 10.52 -10.97 0.78
CA ASN A 111 11.57 -10.50 -0.11
C ASN A 111 11.45 -11.19 -1.47
N GLY A 112 11.48 -10.46 -2.56
CA GLY A 112 11.19 -10.97 -3.91
C GLY A 112 9.69 -11.12 -4.15
N LEU A 113 9.28 -12.18 -4.84
CA LEU A 113 7.88 -12.44 -5.15
C LEU A 113 7.08 -12.75 -3.86
N ALA A 114 6.02 -11.98 -3.63
CA ALA A 114 5.11 -12.16 -2.50
C ALA A 114 3.68 -12.35 -3.02
N GLU A 115 3.12 -13.55 -2.80
CA GLU A 115 1.76 -13.88 -3.22
C GLU A 115 0.73 -13.06 -2.46
N MET A 116 -0.20 -12.47 -3.19
CA MET A 116 -1.33 -11.77 -2.62
C MET A 116 -2.42 -12.75 -2.19
N SER A 117 -2.98 -12.55 -1.01
CA SER A 117 -4.15 -13.31 -0.53
C SER A 117 -5.46 -12.73 -1.04
N VAL A 118 -5.50 -11.41 -1.26
CA VAL A 118 -6.68 -10.67 -1.74
C VAL A 118 -6.28 -9.73 -2.86
N MET A 119 -7.11 -9.67 -3.92
CA MET A 119 -7.09 -8.64 -4.93
C MET A 119 -8.52 -8.15 -5.18
N ILE A 120 -8.78 -6.87 -4.92
CA ILE A 120 -10.03 -6.22 -5.28
C ILE A 120 -9.79 -5.36 -6.51
N ALA A 121 -10.57 -5.59 -7.57
CA ALA A 121 -10.46 -4.88 -8.84
C ALA A 121 -11.74 -5.07 -9.66
N GLY A 122 -12.04 -4.12 -10.53
CA GLY A 122 -13.18 -4.20 -11.45
C GLY A 122 -14.17 -3.05 -11.26
N PRO A 123 -15.16 -2.95 -12.15
CA PRO A 123 -16.04 -1.79 -12.21
C PRO A 123 -16.96 -1.60 -10.99
N ASN A 124 -17.35 -2.69 -10.30
CA ASN A 124 -18.17 -2.58 -9.08
C ASN A 124 -17.36 -2.05 -7.89
N SER A 125 -16.05 -2.30 -7.86
CA SER A 125 -15.18 -1.77 -6.81
C SER A 125 -15.04 -0.25 -6.86
N MET A 126 -15.31 0.37 -8.01
CA MET A 126 -15.10 1.79 -8.28
C MET A 126 -13.64 2.27 -8.06
N LEU A 127 -12.69 1.35 -8.08
CA LEU A 127 -11.27 1.67 -7.97
C LEU A 127 -10.74 2.10 -9.36
N GLY A 128 -10.43 3.38 -9.49
CA GLY A 128 -9.82 3.95 -10.69
C GLY A 128 -8.44 4.51 -10.38
N ASN A 129 -8.39 5.46 -9.48
CA ASN A 129 -7.14 6.08 -9.02
C ASN A 129 -7.11 6.13 -7.48
N PRO A 130 -6.92 4.98 -6.80
CA PRO A 130 -6.80 4.91 -5.34
C PRO A 130 -5.44 5.43 -4.91
N VAL A 131 -5.35 6.74 -4.65
CA VAL A 131 -4.09 7.45 -4.42
C VAL A 131 -3.52 7.28 -3.03
N ASP A 132 -4.37 6.94 -2.05
CA ASP A 132 -3.98 6.74 -0.66
C ASP A 132 -4.93 5.77 0.03
N LEU A 133 -4.45 5.09 1.06
CA LEU A 133 -5.25 4.20 1.89
C LEU A 133 -4.79 4.22 3.35
N MET A 134 -5.68 3.83 4.24
CA MET A 134 -5.38 3.57 5.64
C MET A 134 -6.12 2.33 6.13
N LEU A 135 -5.40 1.41 6.76
CA LEU A 135 -5.96 0.23 7.43
C LEU A 135 -6.23 0.56 8.90
N SER A 136 -7.44 0.32 9.35
CA SER A 136 -7.81 0.49 10.76
C SER A 136 -8.82 -0.55 11.18
N ASN A 137 -8.51 -1.32 12.22
CA ASN A 137 -9.39 -2.36 12.77
C ASN A 137 -9.89 -3.38 11.71
N GLY A 138 -9.03 -3.74 10.76
CA GLY A 138 -9.37 -4.66 9.67
C GLY A 138 -10.20 -4.07 8.54
N HIS A 139 -10.52 -2.76 8.60
CA HIS A 139 -11.15 -2.01 7.52
C HIS A 139 -10.11 -1.20 6.75
N VAL A 140 -10.19 -1.17 5.43
CA VAL A 140 -9.38 -0.27 4.62
C VAL A 140 -10.21 0.91 4.15
N TYR A 141 -9.72 2.10 4.41
CA TYR A 141 -10.26 3.36 3.91
C TYR A 141 -9.42 3.79 2.71
N VAL A 142 -10.04 4.27 1.65
CA VAL A 142 -9.37 4.59 0.38
C VAL A 142 -9.79 5.98 -0.09
N ALA A 143 -8.80 6.79 -0.40
CA ALA A 143 -8.99 8.04 -1.15
C ALA A 143 -8.99 7.73 -2.65
N GLU A 144 -10.17 7.69 -3.28
CA GLU A 144 -10.34 7.36 -4.70
C GLU A 144 -10.57 8.64 -5.51
N LYS A 145 -9.51 9.09 -6.18
CA LYS A 145 -9.47 10.41 -6.82
C LYS A 145 -10.28 10.50 -8.10
N SER A 146 -10.22 9.49 -8.98
CA SER A 146 -10.85 9.53 -10.30
C SER A 146 -12.38 9.51 -10.22
N ASN A 147 -12.92 8.76 -9.27
CA ASN A 147 -14.37 8.64 -9.07
C ASN A 147 -14.91 9.60 -8.00
N ASN A 148 -14.04 10.48 -7.43
CA ASN A 148 -14.44 11.49 -6.44
C ASN A 148 -15.12 10.90 -5.21
N VAL A 149 -14.53 9.86 -4.61
CA VAL A 149 -15.14 9.14 -3.50
C VAL A 149 -14.10 8.74 -2.46
N ILE A 150 -14.51 8.77 -1.19
CA ILE A 150 -13.82 8.05 -0.11
C ILE A 150 -14.59 6.76 0.12
N MET A 151 -13.89 5.65 0.15
CA MET A 151 -14.47 4.31 0.28
C MET A 151 -13.96 3.60 1.51
N ARG A 152 -14.73 2.62 1.99
CA ARG A 152 -14.31 1.68 3.01
C ARG A 152 -14.66 0.26 2.59
N PHE A 153 -13.68 -0.63 2.67
CA PHE A 153 -13.86 -2.07 2.51
C PHE A 153 -13.68 -2.72 3.88
N ASP A 154 -14.70 -3.42 4.35
CA ASP A 154 -14.70 -4.05 5.66
C ASP A 154 -13.99 -5.41 5.62
N ASN A 155 -13.30 -5.75 6.71
CA ASN A 155 -12.62 -7.03 6.86
C ASN A 155 -11.71 -7.40 5.67
N ILE A 156 -10.96 -6.41 5.15
CA ILE A 156 -10.16 -6.53 3.92
C ILE A 156 -9.19 -7.73 3.96
N LEU A 157 -8.60 -8.01 5.12
CA LEU A 157 -7.60 -9.06 5.29
C LEU A 157 -8.17 -10.47 5.05
N ASN A 158 -9.49 -10.64 5.16
CA ASN A 158 -10.21 -11.90 4.94
C ASN A 158 -11.24 -11.80 3.80
N SER A 159 -11.17 -10.76 2.98
CA SER A 159 -12.07 -10.58 1.85
C SER A 159 -11.83 -11.65 0.78
N ALA A 160 -12.84 -11.90 -0.04
CA ALA A 160 -12.64 -12.63 -1.30
C ALA A 160 -11.94 -11.73 -2.32
N SER A 161 -11.20 -12.32 -3.25
CA SER A 161 -10.70 -11.59 -4.42
C SER A 161 -11.80 -11.41 -5.46
N GLY A 162 -11.76 -10.30 -6.21
CA GLY A 162 -12.66 -10.07 -7.33
C GLY A 162 -13.19 -8.63 -7.45
N ASP A 163 -14.25 -8.49 -8.21
CA ASP A 163 -14.95 -7.21 -8.43
C ASP A 163 -15.98 -6.96 -7.32
N ILE A 164 -15.48 -6.49 -6.19
CA ILE A 164 -16.23 -6.32 -4.94
C ILE A 164 -16.47 -4.84 -4.72
N ALA A 165 -17.74 -4.46 -4.51
CA ALA A 165 -18.10 -3.11 -4.13
C ALA A 165 -17.64 -2.78 -2.71
N ALA A 166 -17.31 -1.51 -2.47
CA ALA A 166 -17.03 -1.02 -1.13
C ALA A 166 -18.27 -1.16 -0.23
N ASP A 167 -18.05 -1.50 1.05
CA ASP A 167 -19.13 -1.59 2.05
C ASP A 167 -19.69 -0.21 2.39
N TYR A 168 -18.88 0.83 2.26
CA TYR A 168 -19.29 2.21 2.45
C TYR A 168 -18.58 3.11 1.44
N SER A 169 -19.32 4.12 0.97
CA SER A 169 -18.77 5.16 0.11
C SER A 169 -19.36 6.53 0.41
N MET A 170 -18.57 7.58 0.28
CA MET A 170 -18.95 8.97 0.47
C MET A 170 -18.35 9.82 -0.64
N SER A 171 -19.18 10.60 -1.31
CA SER A 171 -18.70 11.54 -2.34
C SER A 171 -17.79 12.60 -1.73
N TYR A 172 -16.60 12.78 -2.33
CA TYR A 172 -15.63 13.78 -1.93
C TYR A 172 -14.80 14.16 -3.16
N THR A 173 -14.74 15.45 -3.49
CA THR A 173 -14.09 15.90 -4.73
C THR A 173 -12.58 15.71 -4.66
N ALA A 174 -12.04 14.90 -5.56
CA ALA A 174 -10.62 14.64 -5.77
C ALA A 174 -9.85 14.41 -4.44
N PRO A 175 -10.21 13.41 -3.62
CA PRO A 175 -9.47 13.14 -2.39
C PRO A 175 -8.04 12.73 -2.73
N GLU A 176 -7.08 13.24 -1.95
CA GLU A 176 -5.65 12.94 -2.12
C GLU A 176 -5.11 12.08 -0.98
N SER A 177 -5.76 12.13 0.18
CA SER A 177 -5.32 11.37 1.36
C SER A 177 -6.50 11.06 2.27
N VAL A 178 -6.37 10.00 3.06
CA VAL A 178 -7.34 9.58 4.07
C VAL A 178 -6.64 9.22 5.37
N VAL A 179 -7.23 9.63 6.48
CA VAL A 179 -6.77 9.27 7.82
C VAL A 179 -7.95 8.96 8.72
N VAL A 180 -7.82 7.92 9.53
CA VAL A 180 -8.80 7.59 10.58
C VAL A 180 -8.34 8.21 11.88
N VAL A 181 -9.15 9.08 12.45
CA VAL A 181 -8.89 9.68 13.75
C VAL A 181 -9.75 8.99 14.78
N PRO A 182 -9.18 8.45 15.87
CA PRO A 182 -9.97 7.93 16.99
C PRO A 182 -10.90 9.03 17.53
N VAL A 183 -12.16 8.71 17.72
CA VAL A 183 -13.11 9.57 18.45
C VAL A 183 -13.08 9.13 19.90
N ASP A 184 -12.73 10.06 20.79
CA ASP A 184 -12.76 9.89 22.26
C ASP A 184 -14.21 9.71 22.78
#